data_3b9084a5ea5b74a11b21a298db3d33a4
#
_entry.id   3b9084a5ea5b74a11b21a298db3d33a4
#
_cell.length_a   1.000
_cell.length_b   1.000
_cell.length_c   1.000
_cell.angle_alpha   90.00
_cell.angle_beta   90.00
_cell.angle_gamma   90.00
#
_symmetry.space_group_name_H-M   'P 1'
#
loop_
_entity.id
_entity.type
_entity.pdbx_description
1 polymer ?
#
loop_
_entity_poly.entity_id
_entity_poly.type
_entity_poly.pdbx_seq_one_letter_code
_entity_poly.pdbx_strand_id
1 'polypeptide(L)'
;DTPSALGVMDMVWQLCPRVFLGASNPVRIADLIAYRHENASGPTQVWSNRGLAGIDGNTSTALGWASACARLEGADYFGVTAVMGDLTFLHDASGLGLPRGEEFPPLRVVVLDDSGGSIFESLEHGRTASVEMYERYFGVSQRADIPALAKSYGVKTRTISSLAKLQEILASQVEGLEVLHLPISRPTKDIAHL
;
A
#
# COMPACT_ATOMS: atom_id res chain seq x y z
N ASP A 1 7.40 -16.91 7.84
CA ASP A 1 7.92 -15.53 7.72
C ASP A 1 7.66 -14.83 6.37
N THR A 2 6.96 -15.49 5.44
CA THR A 2 6.61 -14.90 4.15
C THR A 2 5.53 -13.81 4.36
N PRO A 3 5.67 -12.62 3.78
CA PRO A 3 4.68 -11.58 3.89
C PRO A 3 3.32 -12.03 3.33
N SER A 4 2.26 -11.74 4.09
CA SER A 4 0.87 -11.83 3.64
C SER A 4 0.21 -10.46 3.81
N ALA A 5 -0.84 -10.19 3.06
CA ALA A 5 -1.54 -8.91 3.14
C ALA A 5 -2.02 -8.59 4.56
N LEU A 6 -2.56 -9.59 5.28
CA LEU A 6 -2.97 -9.45 6.69
C LEU A 6 -1.78 -9.19 7.61
N GLY A 7 -0.69 -9.97 7.50
CA GLY A 7 0.49 -9.79 8.35
C GLY A 7 1.19 -8.45 8.13
N VAL A 8 1.24 -7.98 6.88
CA VAL A 8 1.79 -6.65 6.56
C VAL A 8 0.92 -5.55 7.15
N MET A 9 -0.39 -5.62 6.98
CA MET A 9 -1.31 -4.62 7.52
C MET A 9 -1.30 -4.60 9.04
N ASP A 10 -1.22 -5.76 9.69
CA ASP A 10 -1.12 -5.87 11.15
C ASP A 10 0.13 -5.13 11.68
N MET A 11 1.29 -5.32 11.04
CA MET A 11 2.51 -4.59 11.39
C MET A 11 2.41 -3.08 11.14
N VAL A 12 1.85 -2.67 10.00
CA VAL A 12 1.63 -1.26 9.70
C VAL A 12 0.72 -0.63 10.75
N TRP A 13 -0.35 -1.33 11.15
CA TRP A 13 -1.31 -0.85 12.15
C TRP A 13 -0.67 -0.64 13.52
N GLN A 14 0.23 -1.51 13.92
CA GLN A 14 0.91 -1.42 15.21
C GLN A 14 2.06 -0.41 15.25
N LEU A 15 2.77 -0.22 14.13
CA LEU A 15 4.05 0.50 14.12
C LEU A 15 3.97 1.89 13.47
N CYS A 16 2.96 2.15 12.64
CA CYS A 16 2.90 3.39 11.87
C CYS A 16 1.84 4.35 12.45
N PRO A 17 2.24 5.55 12.90
CA PRO A 17 1.30 6.51 13.48
C PRO A 17 0.35 7.11 12.46
N ARG A 18 0.75 7.18 11.18
CA ARG A 18 -0.07 7.73 10.08
C ARG A 18 -0.11 6.78 8.92
N VAL A 19 -1.31 6.35 8.58
CA VAL A 19 -1.53 5.35 7.52
C VAL A 19 -2.45 5.91 6.45
N PHE A 20 -1.99 5.89 5.21
CA PHE A 20 -2.83 6.11 4.03
C PHE A 20 -3.20 4.76 3.42
N LEU A 21 -4.48 4.51 3.26
CA LEU A 21 -4.98 3.28 2.67
C LEU A 21 -5.39 3.52 1.22
N GLY A 22 -4.68 2.88 0.30
CA GLY A 22 -5.09 2.82 -1.09
C GLY A 22 -6.44 2.11 -1.24
N ALA A 23 -7.22 2.52 -2.22
CA ALA A 23 -8.49 1.87 -2.54
C ALA A 23 -8.30 0.37 -2.82
N SER A 24 -9.40 -0.41 -2.82
CA SER A 24 -9.44 -1.86 -3.01
C SER A 24 -9.19 -2.64 -1.69
N ASN A 25 -8.45 -3.75 -1.73
CA ASN A 25 -8.20 -4.65 -0.59
C ASN A 25 -7.57 -3.98 0.64
N PRO A 26 -6.62 -3.04 0.53
CA PRO A 26 -6.02 -2.41 1.71
C PRO A 26 -7.03 -1.86 2.72
N VAL A 27 -8.10 -1.21 2.25
CA VAL A 27 -9.16 -0.67 3.14
C VAL A 27 -9.89 -1.80 3.88
N ARG A 28 -10.22 -2.90 3.19
CA ARG A 28 -10.92 -4.06 3.79
C ARG A 28 -10.06 -4.78 4.81
N ILE A 29 -8.78 -4.96 4.47
CA ILE A 29 -7.81 -5.60 5.37
C ILE A 29 -7.59 -4.73 6.60
N ALA A 30 -7.48 -3.41 6.44
CA ALA A 30 -7.35 -2.49 7.57
C ALA A 30 -8.57 -2.53 8.49
N ASP A 31 -9.78 -2.64 7.96
CA ASP A 31 -11.02 -2.77 8.74
C ASP A 31 -11.00 -4.02 9.63
N LEU A 32 -10.56 -5.16 9.07
CA LEU A 32 -10.39 -6.41 9.82
C LEU A 32 -9.33 -6.31 10.93
N ILE A 33 -8.21 -5.65 10.65
CA ILE A 33 -7.13 -5.45 11.61
C ILE A 33 -7.55 -4.46 12.70
N ALA A 34 -8.22 -3.37 12.35
CA ALA A 34 -8.74 -2.41 13.32
C ALA A 34 -9.69 -3.06 14.35
N TYR A 35 -10.57 -3.96 13.88
CA TYR A 35 -11.45 -4.72 14.76
C TYR A 35 -10.68 -5.63 15.74
N ARG A 36 -9.60 -6.29 15.26
CA ARG A 36 -8.73 -7.12 16.12
C ARG A 36 -8.01 -6.32 17.20
N HIS A 37 -7.70 -5.07 16.93
CA HIS A 37 -6.95 -4.17 17.79
C HIS A 37 -7.82 -3.11 18.48
N GLU A 38 -9.14 -3.32 18.59
CA GLU A 38 -10.08 -2.34 19.16
C GLU A 38 -9.69 -1.86 20.59
N ASN A 39 -8.95 -2.68 21.34
CA ASN A 39 -8.46 -2.37 22.68
C ASN A 39 -6.95 -2.05 22.73
N ALA A 40 -6.29 -1.90 21.59
CA ALA A 40 -4.86 -1.62 21.47
C ALA A 40 -4.61 -0.28 20.77
N SER A 41 -3.41 0.27 20.95
CA SER A 41 -3.00 1.49 20.24
C SER A 41 -2.80 1.16 18.77
N GLY A 42 -3.62 1.76 17.92
CA GLY A 42 -3.44 1.74 16.46
C GLY A 42 -2.86 3.07 15.94
N PRO A 43 -2.91 3.30 14.62
CA PRO A 43 -2.51 4.57 14.04
C PRO A 43 -3.30 5.74 14.63
N THR A 44 -2.64 6.87 14.83
CA THR A 44 -3.30 8.09 15.31
C THR A 44 -4.13 8.76 14.22
N GLN A 45 -3.75 8.54 12.96
CA GLN A 45 -4.43 9.07 11.79
C GLN A 45 -4.47 8.05 10.66
N VAL A 46 -5.68 7.84 10.12
CA VAL A 46 -5.89 6.95 8.95
C VAL A 46 -6.65 7.74 7.88
N TRP A 47 -6.11 7.73 6.65
CA TRP A 47 -6.72 8.41 5.50
C TRP A 47 -6.87 7.45 4.32
N SER A 48 -7.87 7.73 3.48
CA SER A 48 -8.12 7.00 2.24
C SER A 48 -8.92 7.87 1.28
N ASN A 49 -8.67 7.73 -0.01
CA ASN A 49 -9.54 8.30 -1.03
C ASN A 49 -10.88 7.54 -1.04
N ARG A 50 -11.93 8.19 -0.53
CA ARG A 50 -13.28 7.62 -0.45
C ARG A 50 -14.27 8.55 -1.18
N GLY A 51 -15.49 8.04 -1.40
CA GLY A 51 -16.48 8.65 -2.25
C GLY A 51 -16.60 7.85 -3.53
N LEU A 52 -15.93 8.22 -4.60
CA LEU A 52 -15.69 7.32 -5.73
C LEU A 52 -14.51 6.40 -5.39
N ALA A 53 -14.71 5.09 -5.47
CA ALA A 53 -13.72 4.07 -5.09
C ALA A 53 -12.76 3.78 -6.25
N GLY A 54 -12.08 4.80 -6.79
CA GLY A 54 -11.07 4.66 -7.83
C GLY A 54 -9.72 4.25 -7.26
N ILE A 55 -8.90 3.61 -8.09
CA ILE A 55 -7.50 3.28 -7.76
C ILE A 55 -6.51 4.33 -8.27
N ASP A 56 -7.00 5.34 -8.98
CA ASP A 56 -6.26 6.50 -9.46
C ASP A 56 -5.97 7.51 -8.33
N GLY A 57 -4.95 8.35 -8.48
CA GLY A 57 -4.60 9.45 -7.59
C GLY A 57 -4.20 9.07 -6.16
N ASN A 58 -3.98 7.80 -5.85
CA ASN A 58 -3.69 7.36 -4.48
C ASN A 58 -2.26 7.74 -4.04
N THR A 59 -1.27 7.56 -4.90
CA THR A 59 0.13 7.93 -4.64
C THR A 59 0.25 9.45 -4.49
N SER A 60 -0.37 10.20 -5.41
CA SER A 60 -0.38 11.66 -5.40
C SER A 60 -1.04 12.24 -4.14
N THR A 61 -2.16 11.64 -3.70
CA THR A 61 -2.84 12.07 -2.45
C THR A 61 -1.98 11.77 -1.22
N ALA A 62 -1.37 10.58 -1.14
CA ALA A 62 -0.48 10.23 -0.04
C ALA A 62 0.73 11.16 0.04
N LEU A 63 1.32 11.52 -1.12
CA LEU A 63 2.42 12.46 -1.22
C LEU A 63 2.01 13.86 -0.74
N GLY A 64 0.85 14.36 -1.18
CA GLY A 64 0.31 15.65 -0.75
C GLY A 64 0.05 15.70 0.76
N TRP A 65 -0.51 14.63 1.33
CA TRP A 65 -0.73 14.52 2.77
C TRP A 65 0.60 14.49 3.55
N ALA A 66 1.56 13.69 3.11
CA ALA A 66 2.89 13.65 3.72
C ALA A 66 3.58 15.02 3.69
N SER A 67 3.47 15.74 2.56
CA SER A 67 4.00 17.13 2.43
C SER A 67 3.35 18.09 3.40
N ALA A 68 2.02 18.01 3.58
CA ALA A 68 1.31 18.87 4.52
C ALA A 68 1.72 18.59 5.97
N CYS A 69 1.77 17.30 6.37
CA CYS A 69 2.20 16.90 7.70
C CYS A 69 3.65 17.34 8.00
N ALA A 70 4.57 17.14 7.07
CA ALA A 70 5.96 17.54 7.25
C ALA A 70 6.13 19.06 7.47
N ARG A 71 5.31 19.86 6.78
CA ARG A 71 5.31 21.33 6.97
C ARG A 71 4.74 21.77 8.33
N LEU A 72 3.77 21.03 8.86
CA LEU A 72 3.10 21.36 10.12
C LEU A 72 3.88 20.90 11.36
N GLU A 73 4.56 19.78 11.27
CA GLU A 73 5.20 19.12 12.43
C GLU A 73 6.73 19.27 12.46
N GLY A 74 7.35 19.63 11.34
CA GLY A 74 8.80 19.87 11.29
C GLY A 74 9.62 18.61 11.62
N ALA A 75 10.63 18.78 12.49
CA ALA A 75 11.60 17.72 12.82
C ALA A 75 11.00 16.50 13.57
N ASP A 76 9.87 16.68 14.25
CA ASP A 76 9.20 15.62 15.02
C ASP A 76 8.32 14.70 14.14
N TYR A 77 8.29 14.97 12.84
CA TYR A 77 7.46 14.23 11.89
C TYR A 77 8.05 12.84 11.61
N PHE A 78 7.32 11.79 12.00
CA PHE A 78 7.74 10.40 11.78
C PHE A 78 7.59 9.93 10.32
N GLY A 79 6.68 10.53 9.57
CA GLY A 79 6.34 10.18 8.19
C GLY A 79 4.95 9.57 8.05
N VAL A 80 4.50 9.44 6.80
CA VAL A 80 3.30 8.72 6.40
C VAL A 80 3.70 7.36 5.83
N THR A 81 2.96 6.32 6.17
CA THR A 81 3.04 5.01 5.51
C THR A 81 1.77 4.80 4.68
N ALA A 82 1.91 4.74 3.35
CA ALA A 82 0.83 4.43 2.43
C ALA A 82 0.87 2.94 2.08
N VAL A 83 -0.27 2.25 2.20
CA VAL A 83 -0.40 0.84 1.80
C VAL A 83 -1.35 0.75 0.62
N MET A 84 -0.90 0.15 -0.48
CA MET A 84 -1.71 0.01 -1.68
C MET A 84 -1.36 -1.26 -2.45
N GLY A 85 -2.28 -1.75 -3.29
CA GLY A 85 -2.01 -2.85 -4.21
C GLY A 85 -1.16 -2.42 -5.40
N ASP A 86 -0.61 -3.41 -6.12
CA ASP A 86 0.19 -3.22 -7.32
C ASP A 86 -0.54 -2.41 -8.41
N LEU A 87 -1.79 -2.75 -8.73
CA LEU A 87 -2.57 -2.01 -9.74
C LEU A 87 -2.86 -0.58 -9.29
N THR A 88 -3.13 -0.33 -8.01
CA THR A 88 -3.34 1.02 -7.48
C THR A 88 -2.06 1.85 -7.60
N PHE A 89 -0.91 1.26 -7.29
CA PHE A 89 0.39 1.92 -7.46
C PHE A 89 0.69 2.23 -8.92
N LEU A 90 0.48 1.28 -9.83
CA LEU A 90 0.73 1.44 -11.26
C LEU A 90 -0.18 2.49 -11.90
N HIS A 91 -1.43 2.60 -11.45
CA HIS A 91 -2.39 3.61 -11.94
C HIS A 91 -1.97 5.06 -11.63
N ASP A 92 -1.21 5.27 -10.57
CA ASP A 92 -0.74 6.60 -10.17
C ASP A 92 0.77 6.63 -9.90
N ALA A 93 1.53 5.83 -10.64
CA ALA A 93 2.99 5.84 -10.56
C ALA A 93 3.60 7.20 -10.96
N SER A 94 2.91 7.95 -11.83
CA SER A 94 3.30 9.32 -12.19
C SER A 94 3.28 10.29 -11.02
N GLY A 95 2.51 9.99 -9.97
CA GLY A 95 2.50 10.73 -8.71
C GLY A 95 3.84 10.70 -7.96
N LEU A 96 4.76 9.80 -8.32
CA LEU A 96 6.14 9.80 -7.80
C LEU A 96 7.00 10.92 -8.40
N GLY A 97 6.57 11.55 -9.50
CA GLY A 97 7.33 12.59 -10.19
C GLY A 97 7.24 13.92 -9.47
N LEU A 98 8.36 14.41 -8.97
CA LEU A 98 8.49 15.79 -8.48
C LEU A 98 9.36 16.63 -9.42
N PRO A 99 9.11 17.96 -9.50
CA PRO A 99 9.99 18.87 -10.21
C PRO A 99 11.41 18.81 -9.68
N ARG A 100 12.39 19.09 -10.55
CA ARG A 100 13.79 19.20 -10.12
C ARG A 100 13.95 20.34 -9.11
N GLY A 101 14.58 20.04 -7.99
CA GLY A 101 14.81 21.00 -6.90
C GLY A 101 13.77 20.94 -5.78
N GLU A 102 12.70 20.16 -5.94
CA GLU A 102 11.78 19.84 -4.85
C GLU A 102 12.29 18.63 -4.06
N GLU A 103 12.13 18.67 -2.74
CA GLU A 103 12.46 17.56 -1.86
C GLU A 103 11.26 16.65 -1.67
N PHE A 104 11.52 15.35 -1.68
CA PHE A 104 10.49 14.37 -1.35
C PHE A 104 10.11 14.46 0.14
N PRO A 105 8.80 14.57 0.46
CA PRO A 105 8.36 14.50 1.84
C PRO A 105 8.57 13.09 2.39
N PRO A 106 8.67 12.94 3.74
CA PRO A 106 8.77 11.64 4.38
C PRO A 106 7.52 10.77 4.14
N LEU A 107 7.56 9.97 3.08
CA LEU A 107 6.50 9.06 2.66
C LEU A 107 7.08 7.68 2.36
N ARG A 108 6.55 6.66 2.99
CA ARG A 108 6.81 5.24 2.68
C ARG A 108 5.61 4.66 1.96
N VAL A 109 5.80 4.16 0.74
CA VAL A 109 4.77 3.47 -0.02
C VAL A 109 5.03 1.96 0.06
N VAL A 110 4.14 1.24 0.71
CA VAL A 110 4.13 -0.22 0.83
C VAL A 110 3.23 -0.76 -0.27
N VAL A 111 3.83 -1.41 -1.26
CA VAL A 111 3.10 -2.00 -2.39
C VAL A 111 2.92 -3.49 -2.14
N LEU A 112 1.68 -3.90 -1.91
CA LEU A 112 1.26 -5.29 -1.83
C LEU A 112 1.07 -5.82 -3.26
N ASP A 113 2.06 -6.53 -3.77
CA ASP A 113 2.04 -7.09 -5.14
C ASP A 113 1.54 -8.52 -5.10
N ASP A 114 0.25 -8.71 -5.35
CA ASP A 114 -0.39 -10.00 -5.48
C ASP A 114 -0.68 -10.38 -6.94
N SER A 115 -0.02 -9.70 -7.86
CA SER A 115 -0.11 -9.91 -9.31
C SER A 115 -1.49 -9.63 -9.88
N GLY A 116 -2.12 -8.52 -9.47
CA GLY A 116 -3.29 -7.98 -10.17
C GLY A 116 -4.53 -7.71 -9.33
N GLY A 117 -5.70 -7.87 -9.92
CA GLY A 117 -6.99 -7.50 -9.34
C GLY A 117 -7.58 -8.57 -8.42
N SER A 118 -6.89 -9.02 -7.39
CA SER A 118 -7.34 -10.10 -6.49
C SER A 118 -8.65 -9.80 -5.75
N ILE A 119 -9.04 -8.55 -5.63
CA ILE A 119 -10.32 -8.16 -5.03
C ILE A 119 -11.51 -8.84 -5.71
N PHE A 120 -11.44 -9.10 -7.01
CA PHE A 120 -12.53 -9.71 -7.76
C PHE A 120 -12.67 -11.21 -7.48
N GLU A 121 -11.66 -11.89 -6.90
CA GLU A 121 -11.76 -13.30 -6.50
C GLU A 121 -12.82 -13.53 -5.42
N SER A 122 -13.00 -12.57 -4.53
CA SER A 122 -14.01 -12.63 -3.47
C SER A 122 -15.43 -12.35 -3.95
N LEU A 123 -15.58 -11.82 -5.15
CA LEU A 123 -16.88 -11.46 -5.75
C LEU A 123 -17.43 -12.60 -6.62
N GLU A 124 -18.66 -12.41 -7.12
CA GLU A 124 -19.34 -13.38 -7.99
C GLU A 124 -18.47 -13.78 -9.19
N HIS A 125 -17.75 -12.84 -9.77
CA HIS A 125 -16.87 -13.05 -10.92
C HIS A 125 -15.76 -14.08 -10.65
N GLY A 126 -15.16 -14.05 -9.47
CA GLY A 126 -14.15 -15.04 -9.08
C GLY A 126 -14.69 -16.44 -8.85
N ARG A 127 -16.02 -16.57 -8.64
CA ARG A 127 -16.68 -17.86 -8.42
C ARG A 127 -17.23 -18.48 -9.71
N THR A 128 -17.61 -17.67 -10.69
CA THR A 128 -18.34 -18.08 -11.90
C THR A 128 -17.49 -18.07 -13.16
N ALA A 129 -16.47 -17.23 -13.26
CA ALA A 129 -15.59 -17.17 -14.41
C ALA A 129 -14.62 -18.36 -14.46
N SER A 130 -14.27 -18.82 -15.66
CA SER A 130 -13.12 -19.70 -15.81
C SER A 130 -11.83 -18.98 -15.42
N VAL A 131 -10.80 -19.72 -15.02
CA VAL A 131 -9.50 -19.14 -14.65
C VAL A 131 -8.95 -18.23 -15.75
N GLU A 132 -9.05 -18.66 -17.02
CA GLU A 132 -8.59 -17.87 -18.17
C GLU A 132 -9.37 -16.56 -18.31
N MET A 133 -10.69 -16.59 -18.20
CA MET A 133 -11.53 -15.38 -18.25
C MET A 133 -11.23 -14.47 -17.05
N TYR A 134 -11.10 -15.05 -15.86
CA TYR A 134 -10.77 -14.29 -14.66
C TYR A 134 -9.44 -13.53 -14.82
N GLU A 135 -8.36 -14.24 -15.17
CA GLU A 135 -7.03 -13.64 -15.34
C GLU A 135 -7.01 -12.57 -16.43
N ARG A 136 -7.76 -12.77 -17.51
CA ARG A 136 -7.78 -11.85 -18.64
C ARG A 136 -8.56 -10.56 -18.35
N TYR A 137 -9.67 -10.62 -17.63
CA TYR A 137 -10.60 -9.50 -17.50
C TYR A 137 -10.68 -8.90 -16.10
N PHE A 138 -10.30 -9.62 -15.08
CA PHE A 138 -10.40 -9.21 -13.67
C PHE A 138 -9.04 -9.25 -12.96
N GLY A 139 -8.29 -10.31 -13.08
CA GLY A 139 -6.95 -10.44 -12.52
C GLY A 139 -5.98 -9.43 -13.15
N VAL A 140 -5.94 -9.38 -14.46
CA VAL A 140 -5.19 -8.38 -15.25
C VAL A 140 -3.76 -8.20 -14.74
N SER A 141 -3.06 -9.30 -14.48
CA SER A 141 -1.67 -9.27 -14.03
C SER A 141 -0.78 -8.45 -14.95
N GLN A 142 0.04 -7.59 -14.38
CA GLN A 142 0.91 -6.68 -15.12
C GLN A 142 2.32 -7.23 -15.26
N ARG A 143 3.03 -6.84 -16.33
CA ARG A 143 4.45 -7.15 -16.55
C ARG A 143 5.39 -6.05 -16.04
N ALA A 144 4.84 -5.05 -15.36
CA ALA A 144 5.62 -3.92 -14.87
C ALA A 144 6.56 -4.34 -13.75
N ASP A 145 7.81 -3.91 -13.83
CA ASP A 145 8.77 -4.02 -12.74
C ASP A 145 8.60 -2.80 -11.82
N ILE A 146 7.87 -2.97 -10.73
CA ILE A 146 7.56 -1.91 -9.76
C ILE A 146 8.82 -1.27 -9.18
N PRO A 147 9.84 -2.02 -8.70
CA PRO A 147 11.11 -1.45 -8.29
C PRO A 147 11.83 -0.63 -9.36
N ALA A 148 11.90 -1.12 -10.59
CA ALA A 148 12.53 -0.39 -11.69
C ALA A 148 11.76 0.89 -12.04
N LEU A 149 10.43 0.83 -12.03
CA LEU A 149 9.57 1.99 -12.27
C LEU A 149 9.80 3.07 -11.19
N ALA A 150 9.78 2.72 -9.92
CA ALA A 150 10.04 3.66 -8.83
C ALA A 150 11.44 4.29 -8.94
N LYS A 151 12.46 3.48 -9.28
CA LYS A 151 13.81 3.96 -9.53
C LYS A 151 13.90 4.99 -10.67
N SER A 152 13.10 4.82 -11.72
CA SER A 152 13.10 5.75 -12.85
C SER A 152 12.66 7.18 -12.47
N TYR A 153 11.89 7.31 -11.39
CA TYR A 153 11.53 8.58 -10.76
C TYR A 153 12.55 9.09 -9.72
N GLY A 154 13.67 8.39 -9.54
CA GLY A 154 14.67 8.74 -8.52
C GLY A 154 14.30 8.31 -7.10
N VAL A 155 13.28 7.49 -6.94
CA VAL A 155 12.75 7.07 -5.64
C VAL A 155 13.54 5.85 -5.11
N LYS A 156 13.89 5.90 -3.83
CA LYS A 156 14.51 4.76 -3.12
C LYS A 156 13.53 3.59 -3.08
N THR A 157 13.99 2.41 -3.44
CA THR A 157 13.13 1.22 -3.48
C THR A 157 13.83 -0.01 -2.93
N ARG A 158 13.04 -0.90 -2.32
CA ARG A 158 13.49 -2.19 -1.79
C ARG A 158 12.40 -3.25 -2.01
N THR A 159 12.82 -4.45 -2.38
CA THR A 159 11.94 -5.63 -2.34
C THR A 159 12.09 -6.32 -0.99
N ILE A 160 10.98 -6.57 -0.32
CA ILE A 160 10.92 -7.13 1.03
C ILE A 160 10.27 -8.51 0.96
N SER A 161 10.99 -9.53 1.41
CA SER A 161 10.57 -10.94 1.36
C SER A 161 10.31 -11.56 2.74
N SER A 162 10.49 -10.80 3.84
CA SER A 162 10.21 -11.30 5.18
C SER A 162 9.55 -10.25 6.07
N LEU A 163 8.67 -10.70 6.96
CA LEU A 163 8.01 -9.83 7.94
C LEU A 163 9.00 -9.24 8.94
N ALA A 164 10.01 -9.97 9.35
CA ALA A 164 11.05 -9.46 10.25
C ALA A 164 11.78 -8.25 9.66
N LYS A 165 12.14 -8.30 8.35
CA LYS A 165 12.76 -7.16 7.69
C LYS A 165 11.80 -5.98 7.52
N LEU A 166 10.53 -6.26 7.26
CA LEU A 166 9.50 -5.23 7.21
C LEU A 166 9.38 -4.51 8.56
N GLN A 167 9.31 -5.27 9.65
CA GLN A 167 9.20 -4.73 11.01
C GLN A 167 10.36 -3.77 11.34
N GLU A 168 11.59 -4.15 11.03
CA GLU A 168 12.77 -3.31 11.22
C GLU A 168 12.65 -1.98 10.46
N ILE A 169 12.17 -2.03 9.22
CA ILE A 169 11.99 -0.83 8.39
C ILE A 169 10.85 0.04 8.91
N LEU A 170 9.70 -0.56 9.25
CA LEU A 170 8.53 0.19 9.74
C LEU A 170 8.79 0.88 11.09
N ALA A 171 9.64 0.32 11.94
CA ALA A 171 10.03 0.92 13.20
C ALA A 171 10.97 2.13 13.05
N SER A 172 11.53 2.37 11.86
CA SER A 172 12.40 3.51 11.59
C SER A 172 11.64 4.71 11.05
N GLN A 173 12.13 5.91 11.35
CA GLN A 173 11.64 7.14 10.74
C GLN A 173 11.80 7.09 9.21
N VAL A 174 10.85 7.71 8.50
CA VAL A 174 10.88 7.80 7.03
C VAL A 174 11.73 8.99 6.61
N GLU A 175 12.71 8.74 5.75
CA GLU A 175 13.56 9.78 5.16
C GLU A 175 13.23 9.95 3.67
N GLY A 176 12.57 11.04 3.31
CA GLY A 176 12.12 11.30 1.94
C GLY A 176 11.11 10.25 1.44
N LEU A 177 11.08 10.01 0.14
CA LEU A 177 10.16 9.04 -0.47
C LEU A 177 10.85 7.70 -0.68
N GLU A 178 10.24 6.63 -0.15
CA GLU A 178 10.67 5.25 -0.45
C GLU A 178 9.49 4.36 -0.85
N VAL A 179 9.76 3.39 -1.72
CA VAL A 179 8.82 2.35 -2.13
C VAL A 179 9.31 1.00 -1.62
N LEU A 180 8.50 0.33 -0.84
CA LEU A 180 8.70 -1.05 -0.41
C LEU A 180 7.81 -1.96 -1.25
N HIS A 181 8.42 -2.75 -2.11
CA HIS A 181 7.74 -3.74 -2.93
C HIS A 181 7.67 -5.07 -2.19
N LEU A 182 6.47 -5.56 -1.95
CA LEU A 182 6.21 -6.82 -1.24
C LEU A 182 5.46 -7.79 -2.15
N PRO A 183 6.16 -8.70 -2.83
CA PRO A 183 5.51 -9.83 -3.48
C PRO A 183 4.79 -10.68 -2.42
N ILE A 184 3.49 -10.85 -2.59
CA ILE A 184 2.64 -11.63 -1.70
C ILE A 184 1.79 -12.61 -2.50
N SER A 185 1.33 -13.67 -1.84
CA SER A 185 0.29 -14.51 -2.42
C SER A 185 -1.04 -13.75 -2.47
N ARG A 186 -1.84 -13.99 -3.50
CA ARG A 186 -3.20 -13.46 -3.54
C ARG A 186 -3.93 -13.84 -2.26
N PRO A 187 -4.62 -12.91 -1.61
CA PRO A 187 -5.38 -13.17 -0.38
C PRO A 187 -6.65 -13.97 -0.73
N THR A 188 -6.45 -15.23 -1.16
CA THR A 188 -7.53 -16.13 -1.53
C THR A 188 -8.31 -16.56 -0.30
N LYS A 189 -9.62 -16.53 -0.40
CA LYS A 189 -10.63 -17.16 0.49
C LYS A 189 -10.70 -16.69 1.94
N ASP A 190 -9.59 -16.30 2.57
CA ASP A 190 -9.57 -15.94 4.00
C ASP A 190 -10.26 -14.59 4.28
N ILE A 191 -10.28 -13.68 3.30
CA ILE A 191 -10.98 -12.38 3.41
C ILE A 191 -12.46 -12.51 2.96
N ALA A 192 -12.82 -13.52 2.20
CA ALA A 192 -14.18 -13.72 1.70
C ALA A 192 -15.12 -14.37 2.72
N HIS A 193 -14.59 -14.85 3.84
CA HIS A 193 -15.34 -15.53 4.91
C HIS A 193 -15.39 -14.73 6.22
N LEU A 194 -14.84 -13.53 6.23
CA LEU A 194 -14.91 -12.57 7.32
C LEU A 194 -15.87 -11.44 6.96
#